data_2b67b3c0eace900952634335f27a5ff0
#
_entry.id   2b67b3c0eace900952634335f27a5ff0
#
_cell.length_a   1.000
_cell.length_b   1.000
_cell.length_c   1.000
_cell.angle_alpha   90.00
_cell.angle_beta   90.00
_cell.angle_gamma   90.00
#
_symmetry.space_group_name_H-M   'P 1'
#
loop_
_entity.id
_entity.type
_entity.pdbx_description
1 polymer ?
#
loop_
_entity_poly.entity_id
_entity_poly.type
_entity_poly.pdbx_seq_one_letter_code
_entity_poly.pdbx_strand_id
1 'polypeptide(L)'
;IMSGLMPAEELAGRRLQETLDLCVECKACKAECPSNVDMAKLKSELLTKHYDKYGVPLRARAFGEIAKLSRIGQAIAPLTNLLGTLPPSKWITERLLHISSKRPLPKFALRRYSSWHKQHAAKTQAPRGDVVLFNDTFTEFMHPEVGQAATRILQALGYHVILEGQKECCGRPLISKGQ
;
A
#
# COMPACT_ATOMS: atom_id res chain seq x y z
N ILE A 1 -0.22 -28.08 -12.33
CA ILE A 1 -1.63 -27.94 -11.91
C ILE A 1 -2.50 -27.63 -13.13
N MET A 2 -2.22 -26.55 -13.86
CA MET A 2 -2.99 -26.18 -15.07
C MET A 2 -2.88 -27.21 -16.21
N SER A 3 -1.83 -28.02 -16.22
CA SER A 3 -1.64 -29.15 -17.15
C SER A 3 -2.38 -30.44 -16.73
N GLY A 4 -3.11 -30.44 -15.61
CA GLY A 4 -3.80 -31.62 -15.06
C GLY A 4 -2.87 -32.63 -14.35
N LEU A 5 -1.57 -32.35 -14.26
CA LEU A 5 -0.60 -33.25 -13.63
C LEU A 5 -0.60 -33.21 -12.09
N MET A 6 -1.26 -32.22 -11.50
CA MET A 6 -1.37 -32.08 -10.03
C MET A 6 -2.85 -31.91 -9.64
N PRO A 7 -3.26 -32.46 -8.48
CA PRO A 7 -4.61 -32.32 -7.95
C PRO A 7 -5.01 -30.86 -7.79
N ALA A 8 -6.30 -30.54 -7.95
CA ALA A 8 -6.81 -29.16 -7.83
C ALA A 8 -6.65 -28.59 -6.42
N GLU A 9 -6.63 -29.45 -5.40
CA GLU A 9 -6.42 -29.09 -4.00
C GLU A 9 -5.04 -28.47 -3.75
N GLU A 10 -4.06 -28.80 -4.58
CA GLU A 10 -2.70 -28.23 -4.50
C GLU A 10 -2.64 -26.76 -4.93
N LEU A 11 -3.67 -26.24 -5.58
CA LEU A 11 -3.80 -24.79 -5.87
C LEU A 11 -3.82 -23.95 -4.58
N ALA A 12 -4.34 -24.49 -3.48
CA ALA A 12 -4.31 -23.85 -2.17
C ALA A 12 -3.15 -24.36 -1.30
N GLY A 13 -2.27 -25.21 -1.83
CA GLY A 13 -1.23 -25.89 -1.09
C GLY A 13 -0.09 -24.95 -0.62
N ARG A 14 0.54 -25.29 0.51
CA ARG A 14 1.67 -24.53 1.07
C ARG A 14 2.86 -24.47 0.12
N ARG A 15 3.18 -25.56 -0.57
CA ARG A 15 4.30 -25.63 -1.51
C ARG A 15 4.19 -24.59 -2.63
N LEU A 16 2.99 -24.42 -3.16
CA LEU A 16 2.75 -23.42 -4.20
C LEU A 16 2.83 -22.01 -3.64
N GLN A 17 2.29 -21.76 -2.45
CA GLN A 17 2.38 -20.48 -1.77
C GLN A 17 3.84 -20.09 -1.48
N GLU A 18 4.66 -20.99 -0.95
CA GLU A 18 6.09 -20.76 -0.68
C GLU A 18 6.85 -20.40 -1.96
N THR A 19 6.55 -21.09 -3.07
CA THR A 19 7.16 -20.79 -4.38
C THR A 19 6.76 -19.39 -4.87
N LEU A 20 5.49 -19.02 -4.70
CA LEU A 20 4.98 -17.71 -5.13
C LEU A 20 5.43 -16.56 -4.21
N ASP A 21 5.82 -16.85 -2.98
CA ASP A 21 6.37 -15.83 -2.07
C ASP A 21 7.70 -15.24 -2.57
N LEU A 22 8.41 -15.94 -3.42
CA LEU A 22 9.60 -15.43 -4.11
C LEU A 22 9.25 -14.35 -5.15
N CYS A 23 8.02 -14.30 -5.61
CA CYS A 23 7.57 -13.30 -6.58
C CYS A 23 7.34 -11.96 -5.90
N VAL A 24 8.09 -10.92 -6.29
CA VAL A 24 7.97 -9.54 -5.77
C VAL A 24 6.90 -8.72 -6.48
N GLU A 25 6.12 -9.33 -7.38
CA GLU A 25 5.01 -8.70 -8.11
C GLU A 25 5.42 -7.46 -8.93
N CYS A 26 6.63 -7.45 -9.46
CA CYS A 26 7.14 -6.35 -10.30
C CYS A 26 6.48 -6.29 -11.68
N LYS A 27 5.71 -7.33 -12.09
CA LYS A 27 5.03 -7.45 -13.41
C LYS A 27 5.95 -7.48 -14.63
N ALA A 28 7.25 -7.57 -14.45
CA ALA A 28 8.19 -7.69 -15.58
C ALA A 28 7.87 -8.91 -16.47
N CYS A 29 7.47 -10.04 -15.84
CA CYS A 29 7.07 -11.23 -16.60
C CYS A 29 5.91 -10.96 -17.57
N LYS A 30 4.97 -10.07 -17.23
CA LYS A 30 3.86 -9.71 -18.12
C LYS A 30 4.34 -8.91 -19.33
N ALA A 31 5.30 -8.01 -19.13
CA ALA A 31 5.87 -7.20 -20.22
C ALA A 31 6.74 -8.02 -21.17
N GLU A 32 7.49 -8.98 -20.63
CA GLU A 32 8.49 -9.77 -21.38
C GLU A 32 7.92 -11.07 -21.96
N CYS A 33 6.80 -11.57 -21.44
CA CYS A 33 6.26 -12.85 -21.87
C CYS A 33 5.47 -12.75 -23.18
N PRO A 34 5.84 -13.50 -24.24
CA PRO A 34 5.09 -13.53 -25.49
C PRO A 34 3.61 -13.93 -25.31
N SER A 35 3.33 -14.78 -24.33
CA SER A 35 1.98 -15.23 -23.99
C SER A 35 1.26 -14.31 -22.99
N ASN A 36 1.85 -13.16 -22.65
CA ASN A 36 1.28 -12.15 -21.76
C ASN A 36 0.86 -12.69 -20.36
N VAL A 37 1.63 -13.63 -19.80
CA VAL A 37 1.34 -14.25 -18.51
C VAL A 37 1.63 -13.28 -17.37
N ASP A 38 0.59 -12.93 -16.60
CA ASP A 38 0.70 -12.04 -15.43
C ASP A 38 0.86 -12.87 -14.14
N MET A 39 2.11 -13.14 -13.77
CA MET A 39 2.42 -13.89 -12.55
C MET A 39 1.97 -13.18 -11.27
N ALA A 40 1.93 -11.84 -11.25
CA ALA A 40 1.46 -11.08 -10.10
C ALA A 40 -0.05 -11.28 -9.87
N LYS A 41 -0.84 -11.30 -10.95
CA LYS A 41 -2.27 -11.60 -10.89
C LYS A 41 -2.50 -13.04 -10.45
N LEU A 42 -1.78 -13.98 -11.02
CA LEU A 42 -1.86 -15.39 -10.66
C LEU A 42 -1.53 -15.61 -9.17
N LYS A 43 -0.47 -14.97 -8.67
CA LYS A 43 -0.12 -15.01 -7.24
C LYS A 43 -1.26 -14.51 -6.36
N SER A 44 -1.86 -13.35 -6.69
CA SER A 44 -2.97 -12.79 -5.92
C SER A 44 -4.15 -13.76 -5.83
N GLU A 45 -4.57 -14.34 -6.95
CA GLU A 45 -5.68 -15.30 -7.00
C GLU A 45 -5.38 -16.60 -6.22
N LEU A 46 -4.16 -17.10 -6.31
CA LEU A 46 -3.76 -18.29 -5.58
C LEU A 46 -3.63 -18.03 -4.07
N LEU A 47 -3.16 -16.85 -3.67
CA LEU A 47 -3.15 -16.45 -2.26
C LEU A 47 -4.56 -16.34 -1.68
N THR A 48 -5.52 -15.82 -2.43
CA THR A 48 -6.92 -15.79 -2.00
C THR A 48 -7.42 -17.21 -1.71
N LYS A 49 -7.23 -18.17 -2.62
CA LYS A 49 -7.61 -19.57 -2.39
C LYS A 49 -6.88 -20.22 -1.22
N HIS A 50 -5.61 -19.89 -1.03
CA HIS A 50 -4.83 -20.38 0.11
C HIS A 50 -5.42 -19.83 1.42
N TYR A 51 -5.77 -18.57 1.48
CA TYR A 51 -6.33 -17.94 2.67
C TYR A 51 -7.77 -18.33 2.95
N ASP A 52 -8.55 -18.68 1.95
CA ASP A 52 -9.89 -19.27 2.13
C ASP A 52 -9.79 -20.60 2.88
N LYS A 53 -8.73 -21.38 2.63
CA LYS A 53 -8.51 -22.68 3.26
C LYS A 53 -7.83 -22.60 4.64
N TYR A 54 -6.83 -21.71 4.79
CA TYR A 54 -5.96 -21.68 5.98
C TYR A 54 -6.11 -20.41 6.83
N GLY A 55 -6.91 -19.45 6.37
CA GLY A 55 -7.07 -18.14 7.02
C GLY A 55 -5.99 -17.14 6.64
N VAL A 56 -6.30 -15.86 6.81
CA VAL A 56 -5.38 -14.75 6.52
C VAL A 56 -4.43 -14.54 7.69
N PRO A 57 -3.10 -14.68 7.51
CA PRO A 57 -2.15 -14.44 8.59
C PRO A 57 -2.14 -12.96 9.02
N LEU A 58 -1.86 -12.72 10.31
CA LEU A 58 -1.86 -11.37 10.90
C LEU A 58 -1.01 -10.37 10.11
N ARG A 59 0.17 -10.80 9.63
CA ARG A 59 1.05 -9.99 8.80
C ARG A 59 0.35 -9.55 7.49
N ALA A 60 -0.28 -10.49 6.78
CA ALA A 60 -0.95 -10.18 5.52
C ALA A 60 -2.12 -9.20 5.74
N ARG A 61 -2.91 -9.40 6.81
CA ARG A 61 -4.00 -8.50 7.20
C ARG A 61 -3.47 -7.11 7.54
N ALA A 62 -2.40 -7.01 8.32
CA ALA A 62 -1.82 -5.71 8.69
C ALA A 62 -1.33 -4.93 7.47
N PHE A 63 -0.67 -5.59 6.52
CA PHE A 63 -0.23 -4.95 5.28
C PHE A 63 -1.38 -4.65 4.32
N GLY A 64 -2.38 -5.51 4.22
CA GLY A 64 -3.59 -5.26 3.42
C GLY A 64 -4.35 -4.03 3.92
N GLU A 65 -4.53 -3.92 5.24
CA GLU A 65 -5.25 -2.81 5.87
C GLU A 65 -4.37 -1.62 6.25
N ILE A 66 -3.23 -1.43 5.57
CA ILE A 66 -2.26 -0.37 5.89
C ILE A 66 -2.90 1.03 5.89
N ALA A 67 -3.90 1.28 5.06
CA ALA A 67 -4.59 2.56 5.02
C ALA A 67 -5.35 2.84 6.33
N LYS A 68 -6.06 1.84 6.86
CA LYS A 68 -6.78 1.96 8.14
C LYS A 68 -5.80 2.14 9.31
N LEU A 69 -4.74 1.32 9.33
CA LEU A 69 -3.70 1.42 10.35
C LEU A 69 -2.99 2.76 10.31
N SER A 70 -2.70 3.28 9.11
CA SER A 70 -2.08 4.60 8.94
C SER A 70 -2.98 5.73 9.41
N ARG A 71 -4.29 5.64 9.19
CA ARG A 71 -5.25 6.61 9.68
C ARG A 71 -5.25 6.70 11.21
N ILE A 72 -5.26 5.53 11.88
CA ILE A 72 -5.20 5.45 13.35
C ILE A 72 -3.84 5.93 13.86
N GLY A 73 -2.76 5.41 13.28
CA GLY A 73 -1.39 5.75 13.68
C GLY A 73 -1.09 7.25 13.54
N GLN A 74 -1.60 7.88 12.48
CA GLN A 74 -1.42 9.31 12.25
C GLN A 74 -2.27 10.16 13.23
N ALA A 75 -3.46 9.71 13.63
CA ALA A 75 -4.29 10.45 14.57
C ALA A 75 -3.58 10.69 15.93
N ILE A 76 -2.70 9.77 16.30
CA ILE A 76 -1.86 9.86 17.50
C ILE A 76 -0.36 9.88 17.14
N ALA A 77 -0.01 10.55 16.03
CA ALA A 77 1.33 10.53 15.43
C ALA A 77 2.49 10.82 16.40
N PRO A 78 2.45 11.78 17.33
CA PRO A 78 3.54 11.98 18.27
C PRO A 78 3.84 10.73 19.11
N LEU A 79 2.80 10.07 19.59
CA LEU A 79 2.93 8.88 20.41
C LEU A 79 3.38 7.67 19.59
N THR A 80 2.78 7.43 18.44
CA THR A 80 3.15 6.30 17.57
C THR A 80 4.58 6.44 17.04
N ASN A 81 5.01 7.65 16.70
CA ASN A 81 6.37 7.92 16.27
C ASN A 81 7.38 7.69 17.41
N LEU A 82 7.05 8.10 18.63
CA LEU A 82 7.89 7.84 19.80
C LEU A 82 7.99 6.35 20.08
N LEU A 83 6.83 5.67 20.20
CA LEU A 83 6.77 4.24 20.46
C LEU A 83 7.50 3.42 19.40
N GLY A 84 7.39 3.79 18.12
CA GLY A 84 8.06 3.10 17.02
C GLY A 84 9.59 3.14 17.07
N THR A 85 10.19 4.03 17.86
CA THR A 85 11.65 4.11 18.05
C THR A 85 12.16 3.25 19.21
N LEU A 86 11.29 2.86 20.13
CA LEU A 86 11.66 2.14 21.34
C LEU A 86 12.04 0.67 21.06
N PRO A 87 13.05 0.12 21.75
CA PRO A 87 13.44 -1.27 21.58
C PRO A 87 12.31 -2.29 21.76
N PRO A 88 11.40 -2.16 22.76
CA PRO A 88 10.32 -3.10 22.95
C PRO A 88 9.35 -3.19 21.76
N SER A 89 9.03 -2.05 21.13
CA SER A 89 8.13 -2.04 19.98
C SER A 89 8.75 -2.70 18.75
N LYS A 90 10.04 -2.52 18.54
CA LYS A 90 10.79 -3.20 17.48
C LYS A 90 10.78 -4.71 17.66
N TRP A 91 11.02 -5.17 18.87
CA TRP A 91 10.97 -6.59 19.22
C TRP A 91 9.56 -7.18 19.00
N ILE A 92 8.52 -6.49 19.45
CA ILE A 92 7.13 -6.91 19.26
C ILE A 92 6.79 -6.98 17.75
N THR A 93 7.17 -5.98 16.98
CA THR A 93 6.92 -5.91 15.55
C THR A 93 7.64 -7.04 14.80
N GLU A 94 8.86 -7.34 15.19
CA GLU A 94 9.63 -8.44 14.63
C GLU A 94 9.02 -9.80 14.99
N ARG A 95 8.60 -9.98 16.23
CA ARG A 95 8.02 -11.24 16.71
C ARG A 95 6.62 -11.53 16.15
N LEU A 96 5.76 -10.51 16.03
CA LEU A 96 4.36 -10.68 15.61
C LEU A 96 4.17 -10.53 14.11
N LEU A 97 4.88 -9.59 13.48
CA LEU A 97 4.69 -9.25 12.06
C LEU A 97 5.85 -9.70 11.18
N HIS A 98 6.89 -10.28 11.77
CA HIS A 98 8.11 -10.66 11.06
C HIS A 98 8.70 -9.50 10.23
N ILE A 99 8.64 -8.29 10.79
CA ILE A 99 9.25 -7.08 10.21
C ILE A 99 10.60 -6.89 10.89
N SER A 100 11.67 -6.89 10.10
CA SER A 100 13.03 -6.76 10.62
C SER A 100 13.22 -5.48 11.44
N SER A 101 13.73 -5.60 12.66
CA SER A 101 14.09 -4.49 13.55
C SER A 101 15.27 -3.64 13.04
N LYS A 102 16.01 -4.14 12.04
CA LYS A 102 17.15 -3.44 11.42
C LYS A 102 16.74 -2.21 10.61
N ARG A 103 15.47 -2.12 10.20
CA ARG A 103 14.93 -0.97 9.47
C ARG A 103 13.99 -0.17 10.36
N PRO A 104 14.12 1.17 10.37
CA PRO A 104 13.15 1.99 11.07
C PRO A 104 11.79 1.90 10.39
N LEU A 105 10.73 1.90 11.19
CA LEU A 105 9.37 2.05 10.68
C LEU A 105 9.18 3.47 10.12
N PRO A 106 8.36 3.63 9.07
CA PRO A 106 8.01 4.95 8.56
C PRO A 106 7.35 5.79 9.66
N LYS A 107 7.71 7.07 9.74
CA LYS A 107 7.11 8.00 10.69
C LYS A 107 5.82 8.57 10.11
N PHE A 108 4.81 8.74 10.96
CA PHE A 108 3.60 9.44 10.58
C PHE A 108 3.82 10.94 10.59
N ALA A 109 3.31 11.63 9.58
CA ALA A 109 3.30 13.08 9.54
C ALA A 109 2.38 13.65 10.62
N LEU A 110 2.80 14.74 11.25
CA LEU A 110 1.97 15.44 12.24
C LEU A 110 0.72 16.06 11.60
N ARG A 111 0.81 16.40 10.33
CA ARG A 111 -0.28 17.01 9.55
C ARG A 111 -0.48 16.24 8.27
N ARG A 112 -1.73 15.86 7.99
CA ARG A 112 -2.13 15.16 6.77
C ARG A 112 -1.98 16.07 5.55
N TYR A 113 -1.68 15.48 4.40
CA TYR A 113 -1.63 16.22 3.16
C TYR A 113 -2.99 16.85 2.80
N SER A 114 -4.08 16.13 2.96
CA SER A 114 -5.43 16.65 2.70
C SER A 114 -5.78 17.88 3.55
N SER A 115 -5.34 17.91 4.82
CA SER A 115 -5.52 19.06 5.70
C SER A 115 -4.71 20.27 5.26
N TRP A 116 -3.49 20.05 4.74
CA TRP A 116 -2.69 21.12 4.15
C TRP A 116 -3.33 21.62 2.85
N HIS A 117 -3.75 20.71 1.97
CA HIS A 117 -4.36 21.02 0.68
C HIS A 117 -5.58 21.93 0.83
N LYS A 118 -6.52 21.60 1.74
CA LYS A 118 -7.72 22.41 2.02
C LYS A 118 -7.40 23.89 2.33
N GLN A 119 -6.23 24.17 2.89
CA GLN A 119 -5.82 25.53 3.25
C GLN A 119 -5.08 26.26 2.11
N HIS A 120 -4.47 25.51 1.19
CA HIS A 120 -3.54 26.09 0.20
C HIS A 120 -4.05 25.98 -1.24
N ALA A 121 -4.92 25.04 -1.57
CA ALA A 121 -5.37 24.81 -2.95
C ALA A 121 -6.49 25.73 -3.41
N ALA A 122 -7.22 26.34 -2.50
CA ALA A 122 -8.50 27.02 -2.79
C ALA A 122 -8.40 28.40 -3.46
N LYS A 123 -7.21 28.91 -3.80
CA LYS A 123 -7.05 30.35 -4.19
C LYS A 123 -6.35 30.60 -5.51
N THR A 124 -6.14 29.61 -6.35
CA THR A 124 -5.38 29.78 -7.58
C THR A 124 -6.31 30.03 -8.76
N GLN A 125 -6.10 31.11 -9.51
CA GLN A 125 -6.68 31.23 -10.85
C GLN A 125 -6.15 30.08 -11.70
N ALA A 126 -7.05 29.31 -12.28
CA ALA A 126 -6.71 28.08 -13.02
C ALA A 126 -7.13 28.22 -14.50
N PRO A 127 -6.34 28.94 -15.33
CA PRO A 127 -6.68 29.15 -16.72
C PRO A 127 -6.69 27.89 -17.57
N ARG A 128 -6.07 26.81 -17.07
CA ARG A 128 -6.01 25.49 -17.74
C ARG A 128 -7.06 24.51 -17.24
N GLY A 129 -7.88 24.90 -16.26
CA GLY A 129 -8.95 24.05 -15.71
C GLY A 129 -8.52 23.17 -14.55
N ASP A 130 -9.33 22.17 -14.27
CA ASP A 130 -9.22 21.31 -13.09
C ASP A 130 -8.41 20.03 -13.39
N VAL A 131 -7.62 19.59 -12.41
CA VAL A 131 -6.94 18.30 -12.41
C VAL A 131 -7.19 17.57 -11.10
N VAL A 132 -7.55 16.29 -11.18
CA VAL A 132 -7.74 15.45 -10.00
C VAL A 132 -6.41 14.80 -9.63
N LEU A 133 -5.95 15.07 -8.41
CA LEU A 133 -4.75 14.42 -7.86
C LEU A 133 -5.19 13.27 -6.94
N PHE A 134 -4.79 12.05 -7.31
CA PHE A 134 -5.00 10.88 -6.47
C PHE A 134 -4.05 10.91 -5.27
N ASN A 135 -4.61 10.99 -4.08
CA ASN A 135 -3.88 11.07 -2.83
C ASN A 135 -3.76 9.66 -2.22
N ASP A 136 -2.61 9.04 -2.38
CA ASP A 136 -2.35 7.71 -1.82
C ASP A 136 -2.09 7.75 -0.30
N THR A 137 -2.17 6.57 0.32
CA THR A 137 -2.00 6.39 1.78
C THR A 137 -0.68 6.95 2.31
N PHE A 138 0.41 6.78 1.58
CA PHE A 138 1.73 7.21 2.04
C PHE A 138 1.89 8.72 1.94
N THR A 139 1.43 9.31 0.85
CA THR A 139 1.36 10.77 0.67
C THR A 139 0.44 11.41 1.71
N GLU A 140 -0.69 10.78 2.02
CA GLU A 140 -1.63 11.33 3.01
C GLU A 140 -1.07 11.36 4.43
N PHE A 141 -0.42 10.27 4.86
CA PHE A 141 -0.13 10.04 6.28
C PHE A 141 1.35 10.08 6.66
N MET A 142 2.28 9.90 5.69
CA MET A 142 3.70 9.75 5.97
C MET A 142 4.57 10.79 5.25
N HIS A 143 4.25 11.07 4.00
CA HIS A 143 5.03 11.94 3.10
C HIS A 143 4.22 13.05 2.47
N PRO A 144 3.56 13.93 3.27
CA PRO A 144 2.71 15.00 2.75
C PRO A 144 3.49 16.00 1.88
N GLU A 145 4.80 16.11 2.07
CA GLU A 145 5.69 16.97 1.27
C GLU A 145 5.68 16.60 -0.22
N VAL A 146 5.47 15.32 -0.55
CA VAL A 146 5.37 14.85 -1.95
C VAL A 146 4.11 15.40 -2.60
N GLY A 147 2.96 15.27 -1.93
CA GLY A 147 1.69 15.81 -2.40
C GLY A 147 1.69 17.34 -2.49
N GLN A 148 2.35 18.00 -1.52
CA GLN A 148 2.52 19.46 -1.53
C GLN A 148 3.34 19.92 -2.74
N ALA A 149 4.45 19.24 -3.04
CA ALA A 149 5.28 19.54 -4.20
C ALA A 149 4.51 19.34 -5.51
N ALA A 150 3.82 18.21 -5.66
CA ALA A 150 2.98 17.93 -6.82
C ALA A 150 1.90 19.00 -7.01
N THR A 151 1.20 19.39 -5.93
CA THR A 151 0.19 20.46 -5.97
C THR A 151 0.78 21.78 -6.46
N ARG A 152 1.92 22.21 -5.89
CA ARG A 152 2.58 23.47 -6.27
C ARG A 152 2.98 23.50 -7.74
N ILE A 153 3.51 22.36 -8.26
CA ILE A 153 3.89 22.24 -9.67
C ILE A 153 2.66 22.37 -10.57
N LEU A 154 1.59 21.65 -10.28
CA LEU A 154 0.35 21.71 -11.06
C LEU A 154 -0.27 23.11 -11.04
N GLN A 155 -0.27 23.77 -9.88
CA GLN A 155 -0.73 25.15 -9.75
C GLN A 155 0.14 26.13 -10.53
N ALA A 156 1.45 25.98 -10.49
CA ALA A 156 2.37 26.81 -11.28
C ALA A 156 2.16 26.62 -12.79
N LEU A 157 1.72 25.45 -13.21
CA LEU A 157 1.33 25.16 -14.58
C LEU A 157 -0.07 25.71 -14.96
N GLY A 158 -0.79 26.33 -14.02
CA GLY A 158 -2.10 26.94 -14.24
C GLY A 158 -3.28 25.99 -14.07
N TYR A 159 -3.12 24.89 -13.36
CA TYR A 159 -4.23 23.98 -13.03
C TYR A 159 -4.77 24.24 -11.62
N HIS A 160 -6.07 24.05 -11.46
CA HIS A 160 -6.70 23.90 -10.15
C HIS A 160 -6.65 22.45 -9.73
N VAL A 161 -6.04 22.17 -8.57
CA VAL A 161 -5.84 20.81 -8.09
C VAL A 161 -6.98 20.42 -7.15
N ILE A 162 -7.72 19.40 -7.54
CA ILE A 162 -8.80 18.81 -6.76
C ILE A 162 -8.27 17.49 -6.19
N LEU A 163 -8.43 17.27 -4.89
CA LEU A 163 -8.21 15.94 -4.32
C LEU A 163 -9.45 15.09 -4.51
N GLU A 164 -9.24 13.86 -4.97
CA GLU A 164 -10.30 12.87 -4.91
C GLU A 164 -10.72 12.68 -3.45
N GLY A 165 -12.03 12.81 -3.20
CA GLY A 165 -12.58 12.75 -1.84
C GLY A 165 -12.21 11.43 -1.16
N GLN A 166 -11.96 11.50 0.13
CA GLN A 166 -11.65 10.44 1.13
C GLN A 166 -11.57 8.99 0.61
N LYS A 167 -10.74 8.73 -0.34
CA LYS A 167 -10.52 7.36 -0.77
C LYS A 167 -9.19 6.88 -0.27
N GLU A 168 -9.33 5.97 0.20
CA GLU A 168 -8.64 5.08 1.01
C GLU A 168 -7.35 4.61 0.34
N CYS A 169 -7.27 3.67 -0.33
CA CYS A 169 -6.07 3.04 -0.86
C CYS A 169 -6.27 2.72 -2.33
N CYS A 170 -5.21 2.71 -3.10
CA CYS A 170 -5.25 2.22 -4.49
C CYS A 170 -5.57 0.71 -4.59
N GLY A 171 -5.80 0.02 -3.48
CA GLY A 171 -6.07 -1.41 -3.42
C GLY A 171 -4.84 -2.32 -3.58
N ARG A 172 -3.70 -1.78 -4.01
CA ARG A 172 -2.50 -2.59 -4.26
C ARG A 172 -2.03 -3.42 -3.05
N PRO A 173 -2.01 -2.89 -1.82
CA PRO A 173 -1.64 -3.70 -0.65
C PRO A 173 -2.57 -4.89 -0.40
N LEU A 174 -3.87 -4.72 -0.59
CA LEU A 174 -4.86 -5.79 -0.49
C LEU A 174 -4.62 -6.84 -1.58
N ILE A 175 -4.60 -6.42 -2.84
CA ILE A 175 -4.38 -7.31 -3.99
C ILE A 175 -3.09 -8.12 -3.84
N SER A 176 -1.98 -7.47 -3.41
CA SER A 176 -0.70 -8.15 -3.25
C SER A 176 -0.68 -9.13 -2.07
N LYS A 177 -1.67 -9.07 -1.20
CA LYS A 177 -1.87 -10.00 -0.08
C LYS A 177 -3.05 -10.94 -0.30
N GLY A 178 -3.58 -11.04 -1.52
CA GLY A 178 -4.69 -11.94 -1.86
C GLY A 178 -6.00 -11.61 -1.13
N GLN A 179 -6.25 -10.33 -0.87
CA GLN A 179 -7.43 -9.83 -0.14
C GLN A 179 -8.29 -8.89 -0.98
#